data_f03c574dc59e6fed5fe93054e6ca3377
#
_entry.id   f03c574dc59e6fed5fe93054e6ca3377
#
_cell.length_a   1.000
_cell.length_b   1.000
_cell.length_c   1.000
_cell.angle_alpha   90.00
_cell.angle_beta   90.00
_cell.angle_gamma   90.00
#
_symmetry.space_group_name_H-M   'P 1'
#
loop_
_entity.id
_entity.type
_entity.pdbx_description
1 polymer ?
#
loop_
_entity_poly.entity_id
_entity_poly.type
_entity_poly.pdbx_seq_one_letter_code
_entity_poly.pdbx_strand_id
1 'polypeptide(L)'
;MGTSPIRFTGLASGMDTESIVKAMMTSYQAKVDKQKQNQTSLEWKRDAWKDMNSKVNSFYSNYISKLKMSTTFAKNKITTSDNNAIKVNENSSIPAGTHQVSVSQIATSAYMKNEKMTATTVTPLAETTTLKHLGIDKETTIKLQKVVDGAVVEGEDYAEFKLGPNDTIATLKDKLAEQDLELKVTEGKIEITSNKNTADNEAIKLVASEGNTNFFSKLGVGTTTLKKDQVVTGKDLNTFSKSMTLGRLGITNTNIKINENSIELTENMTLSELESKIKEADSNLSVNLDLGEGVQRFFISSKKTGDGNNITIEQEDGGSDILKKLGLYTDPAEESLKGKNAKYTYNGVEYTSSTNDISVNGLKMTFIAETTSPVNITAVKDTESLVSFVKEFVTEYNKLIEEINTEIETRPSKTYKPLTDEQREAMSESEIEKWEKEAKKGLFYRDGQLTQIRDNLRSMIGSGVTGTAYGTLSGVGITTGQWNEKGKLYFDEAKFTKALEDDPESVIKLFTGAGDESAAKTAYEKKYGENSWSSVSETDRQSYLANTKGIFNRLYDNLNKMVGTSTVNKSYGSFYNDKLIKKQLEDMEKRIDELQDRYDQKETALYKKFTAMEKAMSTMNTQSSWLSAQLGSY
;
A
#
# COMPACT_ATOMS: atom_id res chain seq x y z
N MET A 1 1.18 -2.70 -43.23
CA MET A 1 2.37 -2.77 -44.07
C MET A 1 1.94 -3.17 -45.47
N GLY A 2 1.75 -2.20 -46.37
CA GLY A 2 1.46 -2.46 -47.77
C GLY A 2 2.77 -2.82 -48.50
N THR A 3 2.80 -3.98 -49.14
CA THR A 3 3.92 -4.39 -49.99
C THR A 3 4.02 -3.41 -51.12
N SER A 4 5.04 -2.54 -51.08
CA SER A 4 5.35 -1.68 -52.24
C SER A 4 5.64 -2.57 -53.47
N PRO A 5 4.96 -2.37 -54.58
CA PRO A 5 5.24 -3.15 -55.79
C PRO A 5 6.69 -2.91 -56.23
N ILE A 6 7.39 -3.99 -56.60
CA ILE A 6 8.75 -3.92 -57.14
C ILE A 6 8.68 -3.04 -58.39
N ARG A 7 9.29 -1.87 -58.34
CA ARG A 7 9.26 -0.85 -59.43
C ARG A 7 10.58 -0.94 -60.21
N PHE A 8 10.53 -1.50 -61.40
CA PHE A 8 11.65 -1.46 -62.33
C PHE A 8 11.65 -0.11 -63.06
N THR A 9 12.52 0.79 -62.65
CA THR A 9 12.65 2.14 -63.25
C THR A 9 14.09 2.37 -63.68
N GLY A 10 14.30 3.11 -64.78
CA GLY A 10 15.63 3.47 -65.27
C GLY A 10 16.28 2.49 -66.23
N LEU A 11 15.61 1.39 -66.62
CA LEU A 11 16.18 0.37 -67.49
C LEU A 11 16.38 0.81 -68.95
N ALA A 12 15.58 1.74 -69.44
CA ALA A 12 15.67 2.23 -70.85
C ALA A 12 16.34 3.58 -70.92
N SER A 13 16.21 4.44 -69.90
CA SER A 13 16.76 5.83 -69.92
C SER A 13 18.10 5.95 -69.17
N GLY A 14 18.48 4.99 -68.33
CA GLY A 14 19.64 5.11 -67.44
C GLY A 14 19.45 6.14 -66.29
N MET A 15 18.24 6.72 -66.15
CA MET A 15 17.97 7.73 -65.12
C MET A 15 17.60 7.11 -63.80
N ASP A 16 18.14 7.60 -62.68
CA ASP A 16 17.71 7.29 -61.36
C ASP A 16 16.36 7.96 -61.04
N THR A 17 15.28 7.31 -61.50
CA THR A 17 13.92 7.83 -61.34
C THR A 17 13.47 7.85 -59.89
N GLU A 18 14.04 7.02 -59.04
CA GLU A 18 13.72 7.00 -57.60
C GLU A 18 14.23 8.27 -56.89
N SER A 19 15.50 8.62 -57.12
CA SER A 19 16.09 9.85 -56.58
C SER A 19 15.39 11.09 -57.10
N ILE A 20 14.98 11.10 -58.40
CA ILE A 20 14.23 12.22 -58.97
C ILE A 20 12.85 12.36 -58.34
N VAL A 21 12.10 11.27 -58.21
CA VAL A 21 10.79 11.30 -57.54
C VAL A 21 10.94 11.73 -56.09
N LYS A 22 11.92 11.19 -55.33
CA LYS A 22 12.21 11.60 -53.96
C LYS A 22 12.49 13.11 -53.87
N ALA A 23 13.31 13.65 -54.77
CA ALA A 23 13.59 15.09 -54.83
C ALA A 23 12.33 15.93 -55.13
N MET A 24 11.46 15.47 -56.01
CA MET A 24 10.18 16.15 -56.32
C MET A 24 9.17 16.07 -55.19
N MET A 25 9.23 15.01 -54.37
CA MET A 25 8.34 14.80 -53.22
C MET A 25 8.77 15.54 -51.96
N THR A 26 10.02 16.03 -51.87
CA THR A 26 10.58 16.68 -50.68
C THR A 26 9.68 17.79 -50.10
N SER A 27 9.06 18.60 -50.99
CA SER A 27 8.17 19.69 -50.53
C SER A 27 6.84 19.19 -49.94
N TYR A 28 6.37 18.02 -50.36
CA TYR A 28 5.17 17.38 -49.81
C TYR A 28 5.50 16.70 -48.49
N GLN A 29 6.64 15.99 -48.43
CA GLN A 29 7.14 15.39 -47.19
C GLN A 29 7.34 16.43 -46.09
N ALA A 30 7.97 17.56 -46.42
CA ALA A 30 8.18 18.66 -45.47
C ALA A 30 6.87 19.21 -44.87
N LYS A 31 5.73 19.11 -45.57
CA LYS A 31 4.42 19.51 -45.03
C LYS A 31 3.90 18.50 -44.04
N VAL A 32 4.03 17.20 -44.32
CA VAL A 32 3.66 16.11 -43.39
C VAL A 32 4.53 16.21 -42.14
N ASP A 33 5.84 16.29 -42.29
CA ASP A 33 6.80 16.38 -41.19
C ASP A 33 6.52 17.58 -40.28
N LYS A 34 6.26 18.75 -40.87
CA LYS A 34 5.93 19.94 -40.10
C LYS A 34 4.66 19.75 -39.26
N GLN A 35 3.66 19.08 -39.82
CA GLN A 35 2.41 18.82 -39.07
C GLN A 35 2.62 17.81 -37.95
N LYS A 36 3.39 16.74 -38.19
CA LYS A 36 3.82 15.77 -37.15
C LYS A 36 4.64 16.48 -36.07
N GLN A 37 5.59 17.33 -36.42
CA GLN A 37 6.36 18.12 -35.44
C GLN A 37 5.48 19.04 -34.59
N ASN A 38 4.44 19.66 -35.21
CA ASN A 38 3.48 20.48 -34.46
C ASN A 38 2.64 19.64 -33.49
N GLN A 39 2.21 18.44 -33.92
CA GLN A 39 1.50 17.49 -33.06
C GLN A 39 2.35 17.08 -31.87
N THR A 40 3.58 16.62 -32.09
CA THR A 40 4.54 16.27 -31.04
C THR A 40 4.80 17.45 -30.07
N SER A 41 4.95 18.67 -30.60
CA SER A 41 5.10 19.87 -29.76
C SER A 41 3.88 20.11 -28.85
N LEU A 42 2.66 19.86 -29.36
CA LEU A 42 1.44 20.00 -28.60
C LEU A 42 1.31 18.89 -27.53
N GLU A 43 1.73 17.67 -27.86
CA GLU A 43 1.80 16.55 -26.91
C GLU A 43 2.76 16.86 -25.75
N TRP A 44 3.97 17.32 -26.07
CA TRP A 44 4.94 17.75 -25.05
C TRP A 44 4.41 18.89 -24.19
N LYS A 45 3.72 19.86 -24.81
CA LYS A 45 3.11 20.96 -24.07
C LYS A 45 1.98 20.47 -23.16
N ARG A 46 1.16 19.52 -23.60
CA ARG A 46 0.13 18.85 -22.77
C ARG A 46 0.75 18.17 -21.55
N ASP A 47 1.82 17.41 -21.76
CA ASP A 47 2.47 16.65 -20.70
C ASP A 47 3.19 17.59 -19.71
N ALA A 48 3.83 18.64 -20.21
CA ALA A 48 4.39 19.69 -19.36
C ALA A 48 3.32 20.41 -18.53
N TRP A 49 2.12 20.66 -19.08
CA TRP A 49 0.99 21.21 -18.33
C TRP A 49 0.49 20.27 -17.25
N LYS A 50 0.44 18.96 -17.51
CA LYS A 50 0.07 17.97 -16.49
C LYS A 50 1.06 17.99 -15.31
N ASP A 51 2.35 18.06 -15.62
CA ASP A 51 3.39 18.14 -14.58
C ASP A 51 3.27 19.44 -13.78
N MET A 52 3.18 20.59 -14.45
CA MET A 52 3.01 21.89 -13.78
C MET A 52 1.74 21.95 -12.93
N ASN A 53 0.60 21.44 -13.45
CA ASN A 53 -0.63 21.35 -12.69
C ASN A 53 -0.48 20.47 -11.44
N SER A 54 0.24 19.36 -11.53
CA SER A 54 0.53 18.49 -10.39
C SER A 54 1.34 19.22 -9.33
N LYS A 55 2.36 19.98 -9.71
CA LYS A 55 3.19 20.79 -8.80
C LYS A 55 2.38 21.89 -8.10
N VAL A 56 1.59 22.64 -8.85
CA VAL A 56 0.71 23.69 -8.28
C VAL A 56 -0.33 23.08 -7.34
N ASN A 57 -0.92 21.93 -7.71
CA ASN A 57 -1.89 21.22 -6.88
C ASN A 57 -1.25 20.65 -5.60
N SER A 58 -0.04 20.13 -5.69
CA SER A 58 0.72 19.67 -4.53
C SER A 58 1.02 20.81 -3.57
N PHE A 59 1.46 21.96 -4.08
CA PHE A 59 1.66 23.17 -3.27
C PHE A 59 0.35 23.64 -2.62
N TYR A 60 -0.73 23.68 -3.38
CA TYR A 60 -2.06 24.02 -2.88
C TYR A 60 -2.52 23.09 -1.75
N SER A 61 -2.41 21.78 -1.96
CA SER A 61 -2.88 20.77 -1.00
C SER A 61 -2.02 20.69 0.26
N ASN A 62 -0.70 20.81 0.12
CA ASN A 62 0.23 20.64 1.24
C ASN A 62 0.36 21.88 2.10
N TYR A 63 0.19 23.07 1.53
CA TYR A 63 0.44 24.34 2.23
C TYR A 63 -0.78 25.25 2.30
N ILE A 64 -1.37 25.63 1.16
CA ILE A 64 -2.46 26.61 1.12
C ILE A 64 -3.70 26.08 1.85
N SER A 65 -4.10 24.84 1.59
CA SER A 65 -5.27 24.23 2.22
C SER A 65 -5.12 24.06 3.74
N LYS A 66 -3.89 23.92 4.22
CA LYS A 66 -3.60 23.81 5.66
C LYS A 66 -3.49 25.17 6.32
N LEU A 67 -2.79 26.13 5.70
CA LEU A 67 -2.61 27.49 6.25
C LEU A 67 -3.89 28.32 6.28
N LYS A 68 -4.92 27.95 5.53
CA LYS A 68 -6.25 28.58 5.68
C LYS A 68 -7.05 28.08 6.88
N MET A 69 -6.65 26.97 7.51
CA MET A 69 -7.39 26.36 8.63
C MET A 69 -6.89 26.91 9.97
N SER A 70 -7.80 27.43 10.78
CA SER A 70 -7.46 27.87 12.15
C SER A 70 -6.92 26.73 13.02
N THR A 71 -7.33 25.49 12.74
CA THR A 71 -6.83 24.30 13.43
C THR A 71 -5.31 24.08 13.25
N THR A 72 -4.71 24.57 12.17
CA THR A 72 -3.26 24.54 11.97
C THR A 72 -2.54 25.40 13.02
N PHE A 73 -3.16 26.49 13.45
CA PHE A 73 -2.64 27.42 14.44
C PHE A 73 -3.06 27.07 15.88
N ALA A 74 -3.99 26.14 16.04
CA ALA A 74 -4.52 25.73 17.34
C ALA A 74 -3.81 24.48 17.93
N LYS A 75 -2.79 23.97 17.27
CA LYS A 75 -2.03 22.82 17.78
C LYS A 75 -1.29 23.18 19.06
N ASN A 76 -1.38 22.28 20.03
CA ASN A 76 -0.60 22.35 21.25
C ASN A 76 0.54 21.33 21.22
N LYS A 77 1.72 21.74 21.66
CA LYS A 77 2.83 20.86 22.00
C LYS A 77 2.56 20.33 23.41
N ILE A 78 2.43 19.03 23.54
CA ILE A 78 2.12 18.40 24.82
C ILE A 78 3.37 17.69 25.31
N THR A 79 3.76 17.99 26.53
CA THR A 79 4.89 17.37 27.20
C THR A 79 4.43 16.72 28.50
N THR A 80 5.10 15.65 28.89
CA THR A 80 4.86 14.97 30.18
C THR A 80 6.14 15.00 31.00
N SER A 81 5.99 15.13 32.31
CA SER A 81 7.13 15.08 33.23
C SER A 81 7.66 13.65 33.42
N ASP A 82 6.90 12.61 33.02
CA ASP A 82 7.32 11.21 33.08
C ASP A 82 6.76 10.41 31.89
N ASN A 83 7.56 10.27 30.84
CA ASN A 83 7.25 9.47 29.67
C ASN A 83 7.34 7.96 29.90
N ASN A 84 7.96 7.50 30.99
CA ASN A 84 8.06 6.09 31.30
C ASN A 84 6.77 5.55 31.94
N ALA A 85 6.06 6.41 32.68
CA ALA A 85 4.79 6.04 33.29
C ALA A 85 3.59 6.36 32.37
N ILE A 86 3.59 7.52 31.72
CA ILE A 86 2.48 8.01 30.89
C ILE A 86 3.00 8.53 29.55
N LYS A 87 2.62 7.83 28.47
CA LYS A 87 2.89 8.28 27.10
C LYS A 87 1.70 9.08 26.58
N VAL A 88 1.91 10.34 26.19
CA VAL A 88 0.87 11.21 25.65
C VAL A 88 0.85 11.13 24.13
N ASN A 89 -0.35 11.10 23.54
CA ASN A 89 -0.54 11.10 22.09
C ASN A 89 -0.48 12.54 21.58
N GLU A 90 0.33 12.78 20.53
CA GLU A 90 0.50 14.09 19.88
C GLU A 90 -0.79 14.66 19.29
N ASN A 91 -1.78 13.82 18.97
CA ASN A 91 -3.08 14.24 18.47
C ASN A 91 -4.09 14.59 19.57
N SER A 92 -3.63 14.79 20.80
CA SER A 92 -4.49 15.26 21.90
C SER A 92 -4.90 16.72 21.68
N SER A 93 -6.14 17.03 22.01
CA SER A 93 -6.70 18.38 21.90
C SER A 93 -7.16 18.86 23.27
N ILE A 94 -6.23 19.32 24.09
CA ILE A 94 -6.49 19.82 25.44
C ILE A 94 -6.25 21.33 25.53
N PRO A 95 -6.96 22.04 26.42
CA PRO A 95 -6.67 23.44 26.72
C PRO A 95 -5.21 23.63 27.13
N ALA A 96 -4.65 24.81 26.80
CA ALA A 96 -3.31 25.17 27.25
C ALA A 96 -3.29 25.25 28.80
N GLY A 97 -2.21 24.75 29.39
CA GLY A 97 -2.02 24.69 30.82
C GLY A 97 -1.36 23.40 31.28
N THR A 98 -1.29 23.21 32.59
CA THR A 98 -0.74 22.02 33.21
C THR A 98 -1.89 21.17 33.77
N HIS A 99 -1.92 19.91 33.36
CA HIS A 99 -2.87 18.89 33.81
C HIS A 99 -2.12 17.85 34.64
N GLN A 100 -2.71 17.40 35.73
CA GLN A 100 -2.10 16.40 36.61
C GLN A 100 -2.77 15.04 36.44
N VAL A 101 -1.96 13.99 36.28
CA VAL A 101 -2.42 12.61 36.19
C VAL A 101 -1.65 11.74 37.17
N SER A 102 -2.35 10.95 37.97
CA SER A 102 -1.73 9.91 38.82
C SER A 102 -2.35 8.57 38.47
N VAL A 103 -1.52 7.56 38.28
CA VAL A 103 -1.94 6.18 37.98
C VAL A 103 -1.65 5.32 39.17
N SER A 104 -2.70 4.90 39.88
CA SER A 104 -2.59 4.01 41.05
C SER A 104 -2.63 2.52 40.69
N GLN A 105 -3.14 2.19 39.49
CA GLN A 105 -3.19 0.84 38.98
C GLN A 105 -3.31 0.88 37.44
N ILE A 106 -2.52 0.07 36.76
CA ILE A 106 -2.68 -0.14 35.29
C ILE A 106 -3.71 -1.24 35.02
N ALA A 107 -4.35 -1.20 33.85
CA ALA A 107 -5.21 -2.28 33.41
C ALA A 107 -4.35 -3.50 33.02
N THR A 108 -4.74 -4.68 33.51
CA THR A 108 -4.07 -5.95 33.21
C THR A 108 -5.05 -6.95 32.62
N SER A 109 -4.56 -7.83 31.76
CA SER A 109 -5.31 -8.98 31.27
C SER A 109 -5.22 -10.15 32.24
N ALA A 110 -6.25 -10.98 32.29
CA ALA A 110 -6.19 -12.26 32.97
C ALA A 110 -5.25 -13.23 32.26
N TYR A 111 -4.56 -14.06 33.01
CA TYR A 111 -3.74 -15.15 32.49
C TYR A 111 -3.70 -16.33 33.48
N MET A 112 -3.51 -17.53 32.93
CA MET A 112 -3.45 -18.74 33.73
C MET A 112 -2.01 -19.03 34.20
N LYS A 113 -1.85 -19.31 35.47
CA LYS A 113 -0.62 -19.87 36.07
C LYS A 113 -0.79 -21.39 36.28
N ASN A 114 -1.00 -22.09 35.19
CA ASN A 114 -1.24 -23.52 35.18
C ASN A 114 0.04 -24.36 35.34
N GLU A 115 -0.12 -25.56 35.88
CA GLU A 115 0.95 -26.54 35.97
C GLU A 115 1.29 -27.12 34.59
N LYS A 116 2.49 -27.69 34.45
CA LYS A 116 2.87 -28.40 33.22
C LYS A 116 2.29 -29.82 33.22
N MET A 117 2.01 -30.32 32.01
CA MET A 117 1.76 -31.74 31.80
C MET A 117 3.02 -32.54 32.15
N THR A 118 2.86 -33.70 32.82
CA THR A 118 4.00 -34.56 33.18
C THR A 118 3.98 -35.85 32.38
N ALA A 119 5.14 -36.42 32.08
CA ALA A 119 5.25 -37.66 31.32
C ALA A 119 4.49 -38.85 32.00
N THR A 120 4.31 -38.79 33.32
CA THR A 120 3.54 -39.79 34.06
C THR A 120 2.05 -39.80 33.75
N THR A 121 1.53 -38.76 33.07
CA THR A 121 0.14 -38.70 32.61
C THR A 121 -0.07 -39.45 31.29
N VAL A 122 1.00 -39.74 30.54
CA VAL A 122 0.92 -40.45 29.28
C VAL A 122 0.80 -41.94 29.50
N THR A 123 -0.27 -42.57 29.02
CA THR A 123 -0.41 -44.03 29.00
C THR A 123 0.67 -44.62 28.09
N PRO A 124 1.55 -45.51 28.59
CA PRO A 124 2.61 -46.07 27.76
C PRO A 124 2.05 -46.80 26.52
N LEU A 125 2.77 -46.68 25.41
CA LEU A 125 2.44 -47.41 24.20
C LEU A 125 2.60 -48.92 24.44
N ALA A 126 1.57 -49.69 24.15
CA ALA A 126 1.54 -51.15 24.32
C ALA A 126 0.81 -51.80 23.14
N GLU A 127 0.98 -53.09 22.96
CA GLU A 127 0.28 -53.83 21.89
C GLU A 127 -1.25 -53.77 22.07
N THR A 128 -1.75 -53.56 23.30
CA THR A 128 -3.17 -53.36 23.62
C THR A 128 -3.69 -51.96 23.30
N THR A 129 -2.82 -51.03 22.93
CA THR A 129 -3.23 -49.67 22.55
C THR A 129 -4.10 -49.72 21.31
N THR A 130 -5.32 -49.15 21.37
CA THR A 130 -6.24 -49.08 20.25
C THR A 130 -5.79 -48.04 19.24
N LEU A 131 -6.08 -48.27 17.97
CA LEU A 131 -5.69 -47.37 16.86
C LEU A 131 -6.33 -45.98 17.01
N LYS A 132 -7.54 -45.88 17.58
CA LYS A 132 -8.17 -44.60 17.88
C LYS A 132 -7.36 -43.74 18.86
N HIS A 133 -6.67 -44.37 19.83
CA HIS A 133 -5.78 -43.63 20.75
C HIS A 133 -4.50 -43.13 20.05
N LEU A 134 -4.25 -43.56 18.81
CA LEU A 134 -3.19 -43.05 17.94
C LEU A 134 -3.74 -42.08 16.89
N GLY A 135 -5.01 -41.69 17.04
CA GLY A 135 -5.67 -40.72 16.14
C GLY A 135 -6.21 -41.33 14.84
N ILE A 136 -6.32 -42.68 14.76
CA ILE A 136 -6.94 -43.35 13.63
C ILE A 136 -8.42 -43.51 13.92
N ASP A 137 -9.24 -42.67 13.35
CA ASP A 137 -10.66 -42.46 13.67
C ASP A 137 -11.63 -43.10 12.66
N LYS A 138 -11.10 -43.64 11.56
CA LYS A 138 -11.87 -44.28 10.48
C LYS A 138 -11.29 -45.64 10.13
N GLU A 139 -12.16 -46.55 9.63
CA GLU A 139 -11.68 -47.79 9.00
C GLU A 139 -10.70 -47.41 7.89
N THR A 140 -9.54 -48.06 7.90
CA THR A 140 -8.43 -47.73 6.99
C THR A 140 -8.02 -48.99 6.25
N THR A 141 -7.97 -48.94 4.93
CA THR A 141 -7.49 -50.00 4.08
C THR A 141 -5.98 -49.87 3.92
N ILE A 142 -5.25 -50.89 4.35
CA ILE A 142 -3.79 -50.98 4.22
C ILE A 142 -3.46 -51.92 3.05
N LYS A 143 -2.60 -51.47 2.14
CA LYS A 143 -2.06 -52.22 1.01
C LYS A 143 -0.56 -52.41 1.16
N LEU A 144 -0.13 -53.62 0.83
CA LEU A 144 1.28 -53.97 0.74
C LEU A 144 1.64 -54.03 -0.74
N GLN A 145 2.18 -52.96 -1.28
CA GLN A 145 2.52 -52.85 -2.69
C GLN A 145 3.91 -53.42 -2.98
N LYS A 146 4.05 -54.14 -4.11
CA LYS A 146 5.35 -54.58 -4.60
C LYS A 146 6.10 -53.41 -5.22
N VAL A 147 7.37 -53.27 -4.87
CA VAL A 147 8.29 -52.27 -5.42
C VAL A 147 9.47 -53.00 -6.05
N VAL A 148 9.80 -52.72 -7.31
CA VAL A 148 10.96 -53.26 -8.03
C VAL A 148 11.79 -52.10 -8.56
N ASP A 149 13.08 -52.12 -8.31
CA ASP A 149 14.01 -51.05 -8.70
C ASP A 149 13.55 -49.62 -8.25
N GLY A 150 12.84 -49.54 -7.12
CA GLY A 150 12.34 -48.31 -6.56
C GLY A 150 10.99 -47.84 -7.11
N ALA A 151 10.40 -48.51 -8.09
CA ALA A 151 9.09 -48.20 -8.65
C ALA A 151 8.02 -49.19 -8.17
N VAL A 152 6.82 -48.69 -7.88
CA VAL A 152 5.65 -49.51 -7.54
C VAL A 152 5.21 -50.26 -8.79
N VAL A 153 4.98 -51.56 -8.66
CA VAL A 153 4.44 -52.40 -9.76
C VAL A 153 2.92 -52.36 -9.66
N GLU A 154 2.27 -51.73 -10.59
CA GLU A 154 0.82 -51.58 -10.59
C GLU A 154 0.12 -52.95 -10.79
N GLY A 155 -0.88 -53.22 -9.92
CA GLY A 155 -1.67 -54.46 -10.00
C GLY A 155 -1.02 -55.66 -9.33
N GLU A 156 0.18 -55.57 -8.77
CA GLU A 156 0.87 -56.63 -8.04
C GLU A 156 1.00 -56.31 -6.54
N ASP A 157 -0.13 -56.14 -5.82
CA ASP A 157 -0.13 -55.98 -4.37
C ASP A 157 0.10 -57.35 -3.69
N TYR A 158 0.97 -57.41 -2.67
CA TYR A 158 1.18 -58.62 -1.88
C TYR A 158 -0.03 -58.93 -1.00
N ALA A 159 -0.70 -57.94 -0.44
CA ALA A 159 -1.87 -58.07 0.41
C ALA A 159 -2.64 -56.75 0.55
N GLU A 160 -3.90 -56.90 0.91
CA GLU A 160 -4.77 -55.79 1.34
C GLU A 160 -5.59 -56.27 2.53
N PHE A 161 -5.69 -55.41 3.58
CA PHE A 161 -6.53 -55.68 4.76
C PHE A 161 -7.06 -54.39 5.35
N LYS A 162 -8.10 -54.48 6.14
CA LYS A 162 -8.74 -53.34 6.80
C LYS A 162 -8.52 -53.36 8.30
N LEU A 163 -8.39 -52.17 8.87
CA LEU A 163 -8.26 -51.94 10.32
C LEU A 163 -9.22 -50.82 10.73
N GLY A 164 -9.98 -51.09 11.78
CA GLY A 164 -10.89 -50.13 12.35
C GLY A 164 -10.27 -49.36 13.51
N PRO A 165 -10.91 -48.29 13.98
CA PRO A 165 -10.44 -47.49 15.14
C PRO A 165 -10.29 -48.28 16.42
N ASN A 166 -11.14 -49.31 16.64
CA ASN A 166 -11.13 -50.14 17.86
C ASN A 166 -10.11 -51.27 17.78
N ASP A 167 -9.52 -51.55 16.63
CA ASP A 167 -8.43 -52.49 16.53
C ASP A 167 -7.21 -52.01 17.32
N THR A 168 -6.39 -52.93 17.76
CA THR A 168 -5.20 -52.66 18.56
C THR A 168 -3.92 -52.78 17.72
N ILE A 169 -2.80 -52.34 18.28
CA ILE A 169 -1.49 -52.57 17.70
C ILE A 169 -1.23 -54.10 17.53
N ALA A 170 -1.75 -54.93 18.47
CA ALA A 170 -1.68 -56.39 18.35
C ALA A 170 -2.41 -56.86 17.08
N THR A 171 -3.61 -56.36 16.78
CA THR A 171 -4.36 -56.69 15.56
C THR A 171 -3.55 -56.33 14.31
N LEU A 172 -2.92 -55.15 14.27
CA LEU A 172 -2.03 -54.74 13.17
C LEU A 172 -0.81 -55.66 13.10
N LYS A 173 -0.19 -56.02 14.24
CA LYS A 173 0.95 -56.94 14.30
C LYS A 173 0.60 -58.28 13.69
N ASP A 174 -0.56 -58.88 14.06
CA ASP A 174 -1.02 -60.17 13.53
C ASP A 174 -1.24 -60.10 12.01
N LYS A 175 -1.88 -59.01 11.53
CA LYS A 175 -2.10 -58.80 10.07
C LYS A 175 -0.81 -58.63 9.30
N LEU A 176 0.19 -57.98 9.84
CA LEU A 176 1.51 -57.85 9.23
C LEU A 176 2.29 -59.18 9.27
N ALA A 177 2.17 -59.96 10.37
CA ALA A 177 2.82 -61.26 10.49
C ALA A 177 2.30 -62.26 9.47
N GLU A 178 1.01 -62.25 9.10
CA GLU A 178 0.44 -63.00 8.00
C GLU A 178 1.16 -62.77 6.63
N GLN A 179 1.93 -61.69 6.53
CA GLN A 179 2.63 -61.25 5.33
C GLN A 179 4.16 -61.22 5.48
N ASP A 180 4.70 -61.98 6.43
CA ASP A 180 6.12 -62.05 6.78
C ASP A 180 6.73 -60.70 7.20
N LEU A 181 5.92 -59.81 7.82
CA LEU A 181 6.37 -58.59 8.43
C LEU A 181 6.25 -58.67 9.94
N GLU A 182 7.31 -58.38 10.67
CA GLU A 182 7.30 -58.35 12.13
C GLU A 182 7.10 -56.92 12.66
N LEU A 183 6.11 -56.72 13.54
CA LEU A 183 5.93 -55.48 14.28
C LEU A 183 6.29 -55.69 15.75
N LYS A 184 7.14 -54.77 16.31
CA LYS A 184 7.50 -54.72 17.72
C LYS A 184 7.19 -53.35 18.30
N VAL A 185 6.82 -53.33 19.56
CA VAL A 185 6.70 -52.08 20.36
C VAL A 185 7.85 -52.07 21.35
N THR A 186 8.79 -51.13 21.18
CA THR A 186 10.01 -51.01 21.99
C THR A 186 10.15 -49.57 22.47
N GLU A 187 10.15 -49.36 23.80
CA GLU A 187 10.38 -48.04 24.40
C GLU A 187 9.51 -46.90 23.79
N GLY A 188 8.22 -47.18 23.54
CA GLY A 188 7.29 -46.18 23.00
C GLY A 188 7.38 -46.02 21.47
N LYS A 189 8.16 -46.81 20.79
CA LYS A 189 8.35 -46.79 19.31
C LYS A 189 7.78 -48.04 18.69
N ILE A 190 7.25 -47.89 17.50
CA ILE A 190 6.86 -49.02 16.64
C ILE A 190 7.99 -49.30 15.68
N GLU A 191 8.43 -50.54 15.66
CA GLU A 191 9.43 -51.08 14.74
C GLU A 191 8.77 -52.05 13.81
N ILE A 192 9.04 -51.95 12.48
CA ILE A 192 8.54 -52.86 11.48
C ILE A 192 9.73 -53.42 10.73
N THR A 193 9.81 -54.76 10.67
CA THR A 193 10.88 -55.47 9.98
C THR A 193 10.25 -56.34 8.89
N SER A 194 10.87 -56.39 7.71
CA SER A 194 10.44 -57.30 6.66
C SER A 194 11.29 -58.59 6.68
N ASN A 195 10.64 -59.71 7.04
CA ASN A 195 11.23 -61.06 6.95
C ASN A 195 10.89 -61.74 5.63
N LYS A 196 10.16 -61.04 4.73
CA LYS A 196 9.73 -61.57 3.45
C LYS A 196 10.94 -61.83 2.53
N ASN A 197 11.02 -63.02 1.98
CA ASN A 197 12.11 -63.39 1.08
C ASN A 197 11.89 -62.76 -0.31
N THR A 198 12.29 -61.50 -0.47
CA THR A 198 12.23 -60.75 -1.73
C THR A 198 13.60 -60.73 -2.40
N ALA A 199 13.64 -60.53 -3.73
CA ALA A 199 14.91 -60.33 -4.43
C ALA A 199 15.60 -59.02 -4.01
N ASP A 200 16.91 -58.90 -4.22
CA ASP A 200 17.70 -57.73 -3.77
C ASP A 200 17.22 -56.36 -4.32
N ASN A 201 16.55 -56.37 -5.48
CA ASN A 201 15.96 -55.21 -6.12
C ASN A 201 14.48 -54.98 -5.77
N GLU A 202 13.90 -55.84 -4.93
CA GLU A 202 12.49 -55.75 -4.50
C GLU A 202 12.35 -55.19 -3.10
N ALA A 203 11.23 -54.49 -2.85
CA ALA A 203 10.82 -54.01 -1.55
C ALA A 203 9.30 -54.07 -1.39
N ILE A 204 8.84 -53.97 -0.15
CA ILE A 204 7.41 -53.87 0.18
C ILE A 204 7.12 -52.42 0.58
N LYS A 205 6.11 -51.83 -0.04
CA LYS A 205 5.63 -50.49 0.37
C LYS A 205 4.29 -50.61 1.06
N LEU A 206 4.23 -50.17 2.32
CA LEU A 206 3.01 -50.06 3.10
C LEU A 206 2.28 -48.76 2.77
N VAL A 207 1.04 -48.83 2.34
CA VAL A 207 0.23 -47.66 1.96
C VAL A 207 -1.14 -47.77 2.60
N ALA A 208 -1.62 -46.66 3.15
CA ALA A 208 -3.01 -46.50 3.51
C ALA A 208 -3.75 -45.93 2.29
N SER A 209 -4.59 -46.74 1.64
CA SER A 209 -5.24 -46.40 0.38
C SER A 209 -6.61 -45.72 0.57
N GLU A 210 -7.30 -46.01 1.68
CA GLU A 210 -8.60 -45.46 2.02
C GLU A 210 -8.66 -45.16 3.54
N GLY A 211 -9.51 -44.26 3.97
CA GLY A 211 -9.67 -43.91 5.37
C GLY A 211 -8.63 -42.88 5.86
N ASN A 212 -7.76 -43.27 6.78
CA ASN A 212 -6.67 -42.43 7.27
C ASN A 212 -5.42 -42.56 6.40
N THR A 213 -5.28 -41.76 5.35
CA THR A 213 -4.11 -41.81 4.43
C THR A 213 -2.77 -41.53 5.13
N ASN A 214 -2.79 -40.89 6.31
CA ASN A 214 -1.61 -40.65 7.15
C ASN A 214 -1.41 -41.70 8.27
N PHE A 215 -1.99 -42.90 8.12
CA PHE A 215 -1.98 -44.00 9.09
C PHE A 215 -0.58 -44.27 9.66
N PHE A 216 0.41 -44.53 8.82
CA PHE A 216 1.77 -44.84 9.25
C PHE A 216 2.46 -43.64 9.91
N SER A 217 2.17 -42.43 9.50
CA SER A 217 2.67 -41.23 10.15
C SER A 217 2.10 -41.08 11.58
N LYS A 218 0.85 -41.48 11.81
CA LYS A 218 0.23 -41.50 13.16
C LYS A 218 0.82 -42.61 14.04
N LEU A 219 1.33 -43.66 13.46
CA LEU A 219 2.14 -44.70 14.13
C LEU A 219 3.60 -44.26 14.36
N GLY A 220 3.96 -43.04 13.99
CA GLY A 220 5.32 -42.52 14.10
C GLY A 220 6.28 -43.01 13.00
N VAL A 221 5.80 -43.85 12.08
CA VAL A 221 6.62 -44.47 11.03
C VAL A 221 6.72 -43.50 9.85
N GLY A 222 7.92 -42.97 9.59
CA GLY A 222 8.15 -41.98 8.53
C GLY A 222 8.40 -42.58 7.15
N THR A 223 8.97 -43.78 7.12
CA THR A 223 9.27 -44.54 5.88
C THR A 223 8.45 -45.81 5.86
N THR A 224 7.74 -46.06 4.78
CA THR A 224 6.85 -47.19 4.63
C THR A 224 7.34 -48.21 3.58
N THR A 225 8.53 -48.03 3.00
CA THR A 225 9.16 -48.95 2.07
C THR A 225 10.22 -49.77 2.82
N LEU A 226 10.08 -51.11 2.80
CA LEU A 226 10.94 -52.03 3.54
C LEU A 226 11.59 -53.00 2.55
N LYS A 227 12.91 -53.10 2.59
CA LYS A 227 13.68 -54.16 1.97
C LYS A 227 13.78 -55.36 2.93
N LYS A 228 14.17 -56.51 2.41
CA LYS A 228 14.42 -57.73 3.21
C LYS A 228 15.35 -57.37 4.39
N ASP A 229 15.01 -57.89 5.57
CA ASP A 229 15.76 -57.72 6.84
C ASP A 229 15.95 -56.23 7.28
N GLN A 230 15.29 -55.27 6.62
CA GLN A 230 15.36 -53.86 7.00
C GLN A 230 14.39 -53.60 8.15
N VAL A 231 14.92 -52.96 9.21
CA VAL A 231 14.13 -52.45 10.34
C VAL A 231 13.83 -50.98 10.11
N VAL A 232 12.57 -50.60 10.16
CA VAL A 232 12.12 -49.22 10.18
C VAL A 232 11.61 -48.92 11.58
N THR A 233 12.29 -48.01 12.28
CA THR A 233 11.93 -47.59 13.65
C THR A 233 11.16 -46.26 13.62
N GLY A 234 10.01 -46.24 14.24
CA GLY A 234 9.18 -45.07 14.37
C GLY A 234 9.68 -44.09 15.43
N LYS A 235 9.04 -42.92 15.52
CA LYS A 235 9.27 -41.95 16.57
C LYS A 235 8.71 -42.45 17.92
N ASP A 236 9.27 -41.94 19.02
CA ASP A 236 8.73 -42.20 20.34
C ASP A 236 7.33 -41.55 20.53
N LEU A 237 6.32 -42.37 20.69
CA LEU A 237 4.93 -41.96 20.86
C LEU A 237 4.55 -41.75 22.36
N ASN A 238 5.47 -42.00 23.28
CA ASN A 238 5.25 -41.69 24.70
C ASN A 238 5.61 -40.25 25.07
N THR A 239 6.24 -39.49 24.12
CA THR A 239 6.54 -38.08 24.28
C THR A 239 5.36 -37.20 23.84
N PHE A 240 5.17 -36.06 24.53
CA PHE A 240 4.12 -35.12 24.14
C PHE A 240 4.32 -34.60 22.71
N SER A 241 3.26 -34.66 21.95
CA SER A 241 3.19 -34.09 20.62
C SER A 241 1.82 -33.47 20.38
N LYS A 242 1.72 -32.50 19.46
CA LYS A 242 0.42 -31.89 19.10
C LYS A 242 -0.58 -32.89 18.54
N SER A 243 -0.12 -34.00 18.00
CA SER A 243 -0.94 -35.11 17.48
C SER A 243 -1.31 -36.16 18.54
N MET A 244 -0.79 -36.05 19.77
CA MET A 244 -1.18 -36.96 20.87
C MET A 244 -2.64 -36.79 21.19
N THR A 245 -3.36 -37.92 21.31
CA THR A 245 -4.79 -37.94 21.64
C THR A 245 -5.04 -37.88 23.14
N LEU A 246 -6.21 -37.38 23.50
CA LEU A 246 -6.63 -37.32 24.92
C LEU A 246 -6.75 -38.73 25.54
N GLY A 247 -7.12 -39.76 24.75
CA GLY A 247 -7.12 -41.15 25.18
C GLY A 247 -5.75 -41.63 25.65
N ARG A 248 -4.66 -41.16 25.09
CA ARG A 248 -3.29 -41.42 25.57
C ARG A 248 -2.96 -40.79 26.92
N LEU A 249 -3.72 -39.75 27.28
CA LEU A 249 -3.65 -39.13 28.62
C LEU A 249 -4.65 -39.77 29.60
N GLY A 250 -5.29 -40.88 29.22
CA GLY A 250 -6.32 -41.54 30.03
C GLY A 250 -7.54 -40.66 30.24
N ILE A 251 -7.90 -39.85 29.25
CA ILE A 251 -9.09 -39.02 29.23
C ILE A 251 -10.09 -39.66 28.28
N THR A 252 -11.24 -40.05 28.86
CA THR A 252 -12.39 -40.55 28.11
C THR A 252 -13.37 -39.41 27.83
N ASN A 253 -14.48 -39.69 27.13
CA ASN A 253 -15.49 -38.70 26.81
C ASN A 253 -16.00 -37.96 28.03
N THR A 254 -15.84 -36.66 28.06
CA THR A 254 -16.20 -35.76 29.14
C THR A 254 -16.26 -34.31 28.65
N ASN A 255 -16.67 -33.38 29.52
CA ASN A 255 -16.73 -31.96 29.17
C ASN A 255 -15.90 -31.13 30.14
N ILE A 256 -15.28 -30.09 29.57
CA ILE A 256 -14.74 -28.96 30.34
C ILE A 256 -15.47 -27.70 29.95
N LYS A 257 -15.57 -26.75 30.84
CA LYS A 257 -16.15 -25.44 30.61
C LYS A 257 -15.08 -24.38 30.69
N ILE A 258 -15.02 -23.54 29.65
CA ILE A 258 -14.12 -22.37 29.61
C ILE A 258 -14.98 -21.12 29.50
N ASN A 259 -14.92 -20.28 30.53
CA ASN A 259 -15.86 -19.18 30.72
C ASN A 259 -17.30 -19.75 30.64
N GLU A 260 -18.14 -19.22 29.76
CA GLU A 260 -19.53 -19.69 29.60
C GLU A 260 -19.69 -20.88 28.62
N ASN A 261 -18.61 -21.36 28.01
CA ASN A 261 -18.67 -22.30 26.89
C ASN A 261 -18.21 -23.70 27.30
N SER A 262 -19.05 -24.71 27.03
CA SER A 262 -18.71 -26.11 27.21
C SER A 262 -17.95 -26.67 26.02
N ILE A 263 -16.90 -27.45 26.27
CA ILE A 263 -16.08 -28.13 25.25
C ILE A 263 -16.16 -29.62 25.54
N GLU A 264 -16.74 -30.38 24.62
CA GLU A 264 -16.74 -31.83 24.65
C GLU A 264 -15.33 -32.35 24.32
N LEU A 265 -14.78 -33.14 25.23
CA LEU A 265 -13.51 -33.85 25.09
C LEU A 265 -13.79 -35.28 24.71
N THR A 266 -13.22 -35.75 23.60
CA THR A 266 -13.31 -37.13 23.17
C THR A 266 -11.94 -37.79 23.22
N GLU A 267 -11.90 -39.12 23.45
CA GLU A 267 -10.63 -39.85 23.51
C GLU A 267 -9.79 -39.79 22.24
N ASN A 268 -10.42 -39.52 21.10
CA ASN A 268 -9.73 -39.37 19.77
C ASN A 268 -9.20 -37.97 19.53
N MET A 269 -9.70 -36.96 20.27
CA MET A 269 -9.29 -35.57 20.13
C MET A 269 -7.79 -35.43 20.39
N THR A 270 -7.09 -34.74 19.52
CA THR A 270 -5.67 -34.45 19.72
C THR A 270 -5.48 -33.19 20.57
N LEU A 271 -4.28 -33.03 21.13
CA LEU A 271 -3.91 -31.79 21.85
C LEU A 271 -3.99 -30.55 20.96
N SER A 272 -3.73 -30.69 19.66
CA SER A 272 -3.88 -29.60 18.67
C SER A 272 -5.33 -29.22 18.44
N GLU A 273 -6.23 -30.21 18.37
CA GLU A 273 -7.67 -29.97 18.26
C GLU A 273 -8.24 -29.34 19.53
N LEU A 274 -7.77 -29.77 20.69
CA LEU A 274 -8.13 -29.13 21.95
C LEU A 274 -7.68 -27.67 22.00
N GLU A 275 -6.45 -27.35 21.57
CA GLU A 275 -5.96 -25.97 21.43
C GLU A 275 -6.91 -25.14 20.56
N SER A 276 -7.34 -25.69 19.43
CA SER A 276 -8.27 -25.04 18.51
C SER A 276 -9.66 -24.85 19.11
N LYS A 277 -10.19 -25.88 19.77
CA LYS A 277 -11.48 -25.83 20.47
C LYS A 277 -11.54 -24.78 21.58
N ILE A 278 -10.45 -24.63 22.33
CA ILE A 278 -10.33 -23.58 23.36
C ILE A 278 -10.34 -22.18 22.72
N LYS A 279 -9.63 -22.01 21.60
CA LYS A 279 -9.63 -20.75 20.84
C LYS A 279 -11.00 -20.40 20.24
N GLU A 280 -11.74 -21.43 19.79
CA GLU A 280 -13.09 -21.27 19.22
C GLU A 280 -14.14 -20.98 20.29
N ALA A 281 -14.00 -21.60 21.48
CA ALA A 281 -14.93 -21.42 22.60
C ALA A 281 -14.98 -19.97 23.08
N ASP A 282 -13.85 -19.26 23.13
CA ASP A 282 -13.81 -17.84 23.46
C ASP A 282 -12.77 -17.11 22.62
N SER A 283 -13.24 -16.32 21.64
CA SER A 283 -12.40 -15.53 20.73
C SER A 283 -11.56 -14.47 21.44
N ASN A 284 -11.91 -14.12 22.69
CA ASN A 284 -11.15 -13.19 23.52
C ASN A 284 -9.90 -13.83 24.14
N LEU A 285 -9.79 -15.16 24.11
CA LEU A 285 -8.63 -15.86 24.64
C LEU A 285 -7.50 -15.94 23.60
N SER A 286 -6.29 -15.77 24.09
CA SER A 286 -5.06 -16.15 23.42
C SER A 286 -4.63 -17.50 24.00
N VAL A 287 -4.54 -18.52 23.17
CA VAL A 287 -4.20 -19.88 23.57
C VAL A 287 -3.00 -20.36 22.75
N ASN A 288 -2.01 -20.89 23.41
CA ASN A 288 -0.84 -21.49 22.76
C ASN A 288 -0.41 -22.73 23.53
N LEU A 289 -0.34 -23.87 22.84
CA LEU A 289 0.21 -25.10 23.37
C LEU A 289 1.70 -25.17 23.03
N ASP A 290 2.54 -25.06 24.04
CA ASP A 290 3.98 -25.24 23.94
C ASP A 290 4.39 -26.59 24.55
N LEU A 291 4.96 -27.46 23.72
CA LEU A 291 5.44 -28.80 24.06
C LEU A 291 6.98 -28.89 24.08
N GLY A 292 7.67 -27.74 24.09
CA GLY A 292 9.11 -27.69 24.20
C GLY A 292 9.63 -28.35 25.49
N GLU A 293 10.90 -28.76 25.50
CA GLU A 293 11.51 -29.43 26.65
C GLU A 293 11.38 -28.58 27.93
N GLY A 294 10.81 -29.18 28.97
CA GLY A 294 10.59 -28.51 30.26
C GLY A 294 9.36 -27.57 30.31
N VAL A 295 8.67 -27.33 29.21
CA VAL A 295 7.52 -26.41 29.12
C VAL A 295 6.20 -27.18 29.20
N GLN A 296 5.84 -27.98 28.23
CA GLN A 296 4.66 -28.85 28.13
C GLN A 296 3.39 -28.31 28.80
N ARG A 297 2.90 -27.17 28.35
CA ARG A 297 1.70 -26.53 28.92
C ARG A 297 0.92 -25.69 27.91
N PHE A 298 -0.32 -25.43 28.25
CA PHE A 298 -1.11 -24.41 27.59
C PHE A 298 -0.79 -23.04 28.20
N PHE A 299 -0.48 -22.06 27.36
CA PHE A 299 -0.47 -20.66 27.74
C PHE A 299 -1.80 -20.04 27.35
N ILE A 300 -2.57 -19.62 28.33
CA ILE A 300 -3.91 -19.03 28.14
C ILE A 300 -3.93 -17.66 28.81
N SER A 301 -4.30 -16.63 28.05
CA SER A 301 -4.50 -15.28 28.55
C SER A 301 -5.65 -14.58 27.83
N SER A 302 -6.28 -13.62 28.49
CA SER A 302 -7.24 -12.74 27.83
C SER A 302 -6.52 -11.78 26.90
N LYS A 303 -7.05 -11.55 25.69
CA LYS A 303 -6.57 -10.52 24.75
C LYS A 303 -6.92 -9.11 25.20
N LYS A 304 -7.93 -8.98 26.06
CA LYS A 304 -8.39 -7.70 26.61
C LYS A 304 -7.97 -7.57 28.05
N THR A 305 -7.67 -6.36 28.44
CA THR A 305 -7.46 -5.97 29.85
C THR A 305 -8.79 -5.63 30.51
N GLY A 306 -8.75 -5.45 31.81
CA GLY A 306 -9.87 -4.92 32.57
C GLY A 306 -10.74 -5.97 33.25
N ASP A 307 -11.46 -5.52 34.27
CA ASP A 307 -12.42 -6.31 35.01
C ASP A 307 -13.56 -6.81 34.09
N GLY A 308 -13.97 -8.04 34.26
CA GLY A 308 -14.93 -8.71 33.36
C GLY A 308 -14.28 -9.51 32.23
N ASN A 309 -12.95 -9.41 32.01
CA ASN A 309 -12.21 -10.28 31.10
C ASN A 309 -11.46 -11.39 31.85
N ASN A 310 -12.16 -12.02 32.80
CA ASN A 310 -11.62 -13.10 33.63
C ASN A 310 -11.53 -14.41 32.84
N ILE A 311 -10.74 -15.34 33.36
CA ILE A 311 -10.64 -16.69 32.79
C ILE A 311 -11.15 -17.67 33.86
N THR A 312 -12.14 -18.48 33.52
CA THR A 312 -12.59 -19.61 34.31
C THR A 312 -12.45 -20.89 33.51
N ILE A 313 -11.85 -21.91 34.11
CA ILE A 313 -11.79 -23.25 33.50
C ILE A 313 -12.22 -24.23 34.58
N GLU A 314 -13.25 -25.01 34.26
CA GLU A 314 -13.89 -25.95 35.18
C GLU A 314 -14.13 -27.28 34.46
N GLN A 315 -14.08 -28.39 35.20
CA GLN A 315 -14.57 -29.69 34.77
C GLN A 315 -16.05 -29.77 35.15
N GLU A 316 -16.94 -30.14 34.23
CA GLU A 316 -18.41 -30.08 34.44
C GLU A 316 -18.92 -30.98 35.57
N ASP A 317 -18.19 -32.05 35.90
CA ASP A 317 -18.51 -32.95 37.04
C ASP A 317 -18.03 -32.43 38.39
N GLY A 318 -17.45 -31.22 38.44
CA GLY A 318 -16.90 -30.60 39.65
C GLY A 318 -15.53 -31.11 40.07
N GLY A 319 -14.92 -32.00 39.29
CA GLY A 319 -13.57 -32.51 39.52
C GLY A 319 -12.48 -31.56 39.01
N SER A 320 -11.22 -31.94 39.19
CA SER A 320 -10.04 -31.22 38.64
C SER A 320 -9.02 -32.16 38.01
N ASP A 321 -9.25 -33.47 38.04
CA ASP A 321 -8.26 -34.46 37.63
C ASP A 321 -7.92 -34.37 36.12
N ILE A 322 -8.92 -34.10 35.28
CA ILE A 322 -8.74 -33.94 33.83
C ILE A 322 -7.97 -32.67 33.54
N LEU A 323 -8.32 -31.57 34.22
CA LEU A 323 -7.60 -30.28 34.07
C LEU A 323 -6.13 -30.41 34.49
N LYS A 324 -5.84 -31.19 35.57
CA LYS A 324 -4.46 -31.48 35.99
C LYS A 324 -3.70 -32.30 34.96
N LYS A 325 -4.33 -33.34 34.38
CA LYS A 325 -3.74 -34.17 33.33
C LYS A 325 -3.40 -33.33 32.07
N LEU A 326 -4.27 -32.39 31.73
CA LEU A 326 -4.11 -31.48 30.60
C LEU A 326 -3.17 -30.30 30.90
N GLY A 327 -2.71 -30.14 32.12
CA GLY A 327 -1.98 -28.92 32.52
C GLY A 327 -2.81 -27.66 32.35
N LEU A 328 -4.12 -27.75 32.58
CA LEU A 328 -5.09 -26.64 32.54
C LEU A 328 -5.62 -26.25 33.92
N TYR A 329 -5.19 -26.94 34.97
CA TYR A 329 -5.61 -26.61 36.32
C TYR A 329 -4.90 -25.36 36.83
N THR A 330 -5.68 -24.44 37.36
CA THR A 330 -5.23 -23.28 38.14
C THR A 330 -6.19 -23.11 39.30
N ASP A 331 -5.69 -22.76 40.47
CA ASP A 331 -6.56 -22.49 41.63
C ASP A 331 -7.56 -21.38 41.26
N PRO A 332 -8.88 -21.62 41.38
CA PRO A 332 -9.89 -20.61 41.07
C PRO A 332 -9.76 -19.30 41.88
N ALA A 333 -9.09 -19.35 43.03
CA ALA A 333 -8.80 -18.18 43.86
C ALA A 333 -7.61 -17.34 43.34
N GLU A 334 -6.87 -17.84 42.34
CA GLU A 334 -5.68 -17.16 41.82
C GLU A 334 -6.04 -15.81 41.17
N GLU A 335 -5.47 -14.73 41.69
CA GLU A 335 -5.72 -13.37 41.24
C GLU A 335 -5.31 -13.14 39.75
N SER A 336 -4.40 -13.93 39.22
CA SER A 336 -3.99 -13.85 37.81
C SER A 336 -5.10 -14.22 36.81
N LEU A 337 -6.13 -14.95 37.26
CA LEU A 337 -7.33 -15.29 36.51
C LEU A 337 -8.27 -14.10 36.30
N LYS A 338 -8.04 -13.01 37.01
CA LYS A 338 -8.86 -11.81 36.95
C LYS A 338 -8.14 -10.69 36.22
N GLY A 339 -8.82 -10.13 35.24
CA GLY A 339 -8.38 -8.86 34.64
C GLY A 339 -8.58 -7.70 35.63
N LYS A 340 -7.75 -6.69 35.57
CA LYS A 340 -7.87 -5.49 36.42
C LYS A 340 -8.06 -4.24 35.59
N ASN A 341 -8.95 -3.34 36.04
CA ASN A 341 -9.12 -2.03 35.44
C ASN A 341 -7.96 -1.11 35.84
N ALA A 342 -7.60 -0.19 34.95
CA ALA A 342 -6.80 0.95 35.34
C ALA A 342 -7.57 1.83 36.31
N LYS A 343 -6.86 2.36 37.32
CA LYS A 343 -7.37 3.37 38.27
C LYS A 343 -6.44 4.56 38.23
N TYR A 344 -6.98 5.73 37.97
CA TYR A 344 -6.19 6.96 37.85
C TYR A 344 -6.97 8.18 38.30
N THR A 345 -6.26 9.26 38.57
CA THR A 345 -6.85 10.58 38.77
C THR A 345 -6.43 11.53 37.65
N TYR A 346 -7.36 12.38 37.21
CA TYR A 346 -7.10 13.50 36.31
C TYR A 346 -7.56 14.78 36.99
N ASN A 347 -6.62 15.69 37.24
CA ASN A 347 -6.84 16.93 37.99
C ASN A 347 -7.57 16.71 39.33
N GLY A 348 -7.20 15.63 40.06
CA GLY A 348 -7.76 15.27 41.34
C GLY A 348 -9.10 14.48 41.30
N VAL A 349 -9.68 14.25 40.12
CA VAL A 349 -10.90 13.44 39.95
C VAL A 349 -10.53 12.02 39.60
N GLU A 350 -11.13 11.04 40.29
CA GLU A 350 -10.89 9.61 40.11
C GLU A 350 -11.65 9.05 38.88
N TYR A 351 -10.96 8.20 38.14
CA TYR A 351 -11.49 7.49 36.97
C TYR A 351 -11.04 6.04 36.99
N THR A 352 -11.81 5.20 36.32
CA THR A 352 -11.45 3.79 36.03
C THR A 352 -11.58 3.53 34.52
N SER A 353 -10.76 2.63 34.00
CA SER A 353 -10.83 2.20 32.61
C SER A 353 -10.46 0.73 32.48
N SER A 354 -11.15 0.02 31.59
CA SER A 354 -10.79 -1.37 31.24
C SER A 354 -9.53 -1.48 30.38
N THR A 355 -9.01 -0.37 29.88
CA THR A 355 -7.80 -0.33 29.04
C THR A 355 -6.79 0.69 29.58
N ASN A 356 -5.54 0.57 29.13
CA ASN A 356 -4.49 1.56 29.42
C ASN A 356 -4.48 2.73 28.43
N ASP A 357 -5.23 2.63 27.32
CA ASP A 357 -5.42 3.72 26.38
C ASP A 357 -6.59 4.59 26.82
N ILE A 358 -6.27 5.77 27.31
CA ILE A 358 -7.20 6.67 27.97
C ILE A 358 -7.49 7.89 27.08
N SER A 359 -8.75 8.29 27.06
CA SER A 359 -9.16 9.57 26.49
C SER A 359 -10.02 10.32 27.53
N VAL A 360 -9.50 11.42 28.07
CA VAL A 360 -10.18 12.27 29.04
C VAL A 360 -10.00 13.72 28.69
N ASN A 361 -11.09 14.49 28.61
CA ASN A 361 -11.09 15.92 28.27
C ASN A 361 -10.23 16.27 27.04
N GLY A 362 -10.24 15.41 26.01
CA GLY A 362 -9.42 15.57 24.79
C GLY A 362 -7.96 15.14 24.92
N LEU A 363 -7.48 14.83 26.12
CA LEU A 363 -6.17 14.23 26.35
C LEU A 363 -6.24 12.74 26.03
N LYS A 364 -5.39 12.31 25.10
CA LYS A 364 -5.19 10.91 24.77
C LYS A 364 -3.84 10.45 25.28
N MET A 365 -3.83 9.41 26.09
CA MET A 365 -2.62 8.92 26.74
C MET A 365 -2.66 7.41 26.91
N THR A 366 -1.51 6.79 27.02
CA THR A 366 -1.35 5.35 27.33
C THR A 366 -0.59 5.21 28.63
N PHE A 367 -1.15 4.49 29.60
CA PHE A 367 -0.47 4.14 30.84
C PHE A 367 0.49 2.98 30.62
N ILE A 368 1.77 3.19 31.01
CA ILE A 368 2.83 2.20 30.89
C ILE A 368 3.15 1.61 32.27
N ALA A 369 3.11 2.45 33.31
CA ALA A 369 3.39 2.05 34.68
C ALA A 369 2.54 2.86 35.67
N GLU A 370 2.47 2.37 36.93
CA GLU A 370 1.93 3.12 38.06
C GLU A 370 2.85 4.29 38.39
N THR A 371 2.27 5.37 38.91
CA THR A 371 3.03 6.59 39.25
C THR A 371 3.19 6.70 40.77
N THR A 372 4.37 7.09 41.21
CA THR A 372 4.68 7.34 42.64
C THR A 372 4.29 8.76 43.07
N SER A 373 4.16 9.67 42.11
CA SER A 373 3.75 11.07 42.30
C SER A 373 2.95 11.54 41.08
N PRO A 374 2.15 12.61 41.20
CA PRO A 374 1.41 13.13 40.06
C PRO A 374 2.33 13.52 38.90
N VAL A 375 2.01 13.04 37.71
CA VAL A 375 2.69 13.37 36.46
C VAL A 375 2.05 14.63 35.90
N ASN A 376 2.86 15.66 35.62
CA ASN A 376 2.40 16.89 35.01
C ASN A 376 2.43 16.73 33.48
N ILE A 377 1.28 16.93 32.85
CA ILE A 377 1.12 17.00 31.41
C ILE A 377 0.88 18.47 31.05
N THR A 378 1.85 19.08 30.37
CA THR A 378 1.81 20.50 30.03
C THR A 378 1.51 20.67 28.56
N ALA A 379 0.43 21.38 28.27
CA ALA A 379 0.05 21.77 26.92
C ALA A 379 0.39 23.26 26.70
N VAL A 380 1.24 23.55 25.75
CA VAL A 380 1.59 24.89 25.30
C VAL A 380 1.31 25.02 23.81
N LYS A 381 1.05 26.22 23.31
CA LYS A 381 0.92 26.43 21.87
C LYS A 381 2.18 25.99 21.15
N ASP A 382 2.03 25.19 20.09
CA ASP A 382 3.14 24.69 19.29
C ASP A 382 3.58 25.73 18.26
N THR A 383 4.19 26.79 18.74
CA THR A 383 4.72 27.87 17.90
C THR A 383 5.89 27.41 17.04
N GLU A 384 6.71 26.49 17.54
CA GLU A 384 7.91 25.97 16.86
C GLU A 384 7.54 25.18 15.58
N SER A 385 6.58 24.25 15.68
CA SER A 385 6.08 23.52 14.50
C SER A 385 5.40 24.45 13.50
N LEU A 386 4.68 25.48 13.96
CA LEU A 386 4.04 26.46 13.09
C LEU A 386 5.08 27.31 12.35
N VAL A 387 6.10 27.80 13.04
CA VAL A 387 7.22 28.54 12.45
C VAL A 387 7.93 27.68 11.39
N SER A 388 8.24 26.43 11.72
CA SER A 388 8.85 25.49 10.78
C SER A 388 7.97 25.26 9.56
N PHE A 389 6.66 25.09 9.73
CA PHE A 389 5.72 24.89 8.63
C PHE A 389 5.59 26.12 7.72
N VAL A 390 5.60 27.33 8.28
CA VAL A 390 5.61 28.57 7.49
C VAL A 390 6.93 28.75 6.74
N LYS A 391 8.05 28.35 7.34
CA LYS A 391 9.37 28.34 6.67
C LYS A 391 9.41 27.38 5.48
N GLU A 392 8.84 26.19 5.64
CA GLU A 392 8.68 25.24 4.53
C GLU A 392 7.78 25.81 3.43
N PHE A 393 6.64 26.42 3.81
CA PHE A 393 5.78 27.10 2.84
C PHE A 393 6.53 28.13 2.01
N VAL A 394 7.33 29.00 2.65
CA VAL A 394 8.12 30.01 1.93
C VAL A 394 9.16 29.35 1.00
N THR A 395 9.78 28.28 1.45
CA THR A 395 10.76 27.52 0.64
C THR A 395 10.10 26.91 -0.60
N GLU A 396 8.98 26.23 -0.43
CA GLU A 396 8.28 25.58 -1.53
C GLU A 396 7.59 26.59 -2.46
N TYR A 397 7.09 27.70 -1.92
CA TYR A 397 6.63 28.83 -2.73
C TYR A 397 7.75 29.35 -3.62
N ASN A 398 8.94 29.59 -3.08
CA ASN A 398 10.08 30.08 -3.84
C ASN A 398 10.51 29.11 -4.96
N LYS A 399 10.52 27.82 -4.69
CA LYS A 399 10.79 26.80 -5.72
C LYS A 399 9.75 26.86 -6.86
N LEU A 400 8.47 26.90 -6.49
CA LEU A 400 7.38 26.94 -7.47
C LEU A 400 7.41 28.22 -8.30
N ILE A 401 7.61 29.38 -7.68
CA ILE A 401 7.64 30.68 -8.38
C ILE A 401 8.87 30.80 -9.28
N GLU A 402 10.02 30.27 -8.87
CA GLU A 402 11.25 30.23 -9.67
C GLU A 402 11.08 29.34 -10.90
N GLU A 403 10.48 28.14 -10.72
CA GLU A 403 10.18 27.23 -11.82
C GLU A 403 9.22 27.87 -12.82
N ILE A 404 8.11 28.45 -12.35
CA ILE A 404 7.15 29.17 -13.20
C ILE A 404 7.82 30.31 -13.97
N ASN A 405 8.63 31.11 -13.30
CA ASN A 405 9.36 32.20 -13.96
C ASN A 405 10.33 31.67 -15.02
N THR A 406 11.07 30.63 -14.71
CA THR A 406 12.01 29.97 -15.65
C THR A 406 11.27 29.48 -16.89
N GLU A 407 10.17 28.79 -16.71
CA GLU A 407 9.37 28.24 -17.82
C GLU A 407 8.78 29.35 -18.71
N ILE A 408 8.29 30.45 -18.15
CA ILE A 408 7.71 31.56 -18.91
C ILE A 408 8.78 32.35 -19.67
N GLU A 409 9.99 32.45 -19.16
CA GLU A 409 11.07 33.25 -19.70
C GLU A 409 11.99 32.48 -20.66
N THR A 410 12.05 31.13 -20.51
CA THR A 410 12.88 30.29 -21.38
C THR A 410 12.36 30.33 -22.81
N ARG A 411 13.21 30.80 -23.74
CA ARG A 411 12.86 30.87 -25.14
C ARG A 411 12.97 29.50 -25.82
N PRO A 412 12.04 29.15 -26.71
CA PRO A 412 12.16 27.91 -27.47
C PRO A 412 13.39 27.93 -28.37
N SER A 413 14.02 26.80 -28.54
CA SER A 413 15.14 26.64 -29.45
C SER A 413 14.70 26.88 -30.91
N LYS A 414 15.51 27.60 -31.67
CA LYS A 414 15.32 27.75 -33.11
C LYS A 414 15.84 26.53 -33.90
N THR A 415 16.85 25.86 -33.36
CA THR A 415 17.55 24.73 -33.98
C THR A 415 16.91 23.39 -33.64
N TYR A 416 16.66 23.16 -32.34
CA TYR A 416 16.09 21.92 -31.86
C TYR A 416 14.56 21.98 -31.98
N LYS A 417 14.02 21.14 -32.86
CA LYS A 417 12.57 20.93 -33.05
C LYS A 417 12.27 19.46 -32.81
N PRO A 418 11.02 19.05 -32.64
CA PRO A 418 10.68 17.64 -32.66
C PRO A 418 11.28 16.97 -33.89
N LEU A 419 11.90 15.81 -33.72
CA LEU A 419 12.54 15.07 -34.80
C LEU A 419 11.49 14.57 -35.79
N THR A 420 11.85 14.56 -37.09
CA THR A 420 11.10 13.82 -38.10
C THR A 420 11.37 12.32 -37.92
N ASP A 421 10.52 11.46 -38.51
CA ASP A 421 10.70 10.02 -38.48
C ASP A 421 12.08 9.62 -39.05
N GLU A 422 12.48 10.20 -40.19
CA GLU A 422 13.77 9.98 -40.83
C GLU A 422 14.97 10.41 -39.95
N GLN A 423 14.83 11.55 -39.24
CA GLN A 423 15.86 12.01 -38.31
C GLN A 423 15.98 11.10 -37.09
N ARG A 424 14.84 10.60 -36.57
CA ARG A 424 14.81 9.70 -35.45
C ARG A 424 15.45 8.33 -35.76
N GLU A 425 15.21 7.81 -36.97
CA GLU A 425 15.83 6.57 -37.44
C GLU A 425 17.35 6.69 -37.65
N ALA A 426 17.84 7.90 -37.95
CA ALA A 426 19.26 8.15 -38.17
C ALA A 426 20.06 8.41 -36.89
N MET A 427 19.43 8.47 -35.71
CA MET A 427 20.05 8.83 -34.42
C MET A 427 19.95 7.68 -33.44
N SER A 428 20.92 7.59 -32.53
CA SER A 428 20.85 6.69 -31.37
C SER A 428 19.87 7.21 -30.31
N GLU A 429 19.35 6.33 -29.46
CA GLU A 429 18.44 6.69 -28.34
C GLU A 429 19.03 7.81 -27.46
N SER A 430 20.32 7.75 -27.15
CA SER A 430 20.99 8.76 -26.32
C SER A 430 21.06 10.15 -27.02
N GLU A 431 21.20 10.17 -28.34
CA GLU A 431 21.18 11.42 -29.14
C GLU A 431 19.76 11.97 -29.22
N ILE A 432 18.77 11.12 -29.43
CA ILE A 432 17.33 11.48 -29.40
C ILE A 432 16.97 12.12 -28.07
N GLU A 433 17.33 11.50 -26.94
CA GLU A 433 17.04 12.02 -25.61
C GLU A 433 17.65 13.43 -25.40
N LYS A 434 18.92 13.60 -25.74
CA LYS A 434 19.59 14.89 -25.65
C LYS A 434 18.96 15.96 -26.57
N TRP A 435 18.61 15.58 -27.78
CA TRP A 435 17.94 16.46 -28.72
C TRP A 435 16.56 16.89 -28.21
N GLU A 436 15.75 15.94 -27.78
CA GLU A 436 14.41 16.22 -27.28
C GLU A 436 14.42 17.06 -26.01
N LYS A 437 15.40 16.85 -25.12
CA LYS A 437 15.60 17.71 -23.95
C LYS A 437 15.78 19.17 -24.31
N GLU A 438 16.56 19.45 -25.36
CA GLU A 438 16.74 20.83 -25.87
C GLU A 438 15.50 21.32 -26.62
N ALA A 439 14.82 20.45 -27.39
CA ALA A 439 13.62 20.80 -28.15
C ALA A 439 12.40 21.09 -27.24
N LYS A 440 12.33 20.47 -26.04
CA LYS A 440 11.29 20.71 -25.06
C LYS A 440 11.46 22.01 -24.27
N LYS A 441 12.60 22.69 -24.38
CA LYS A 441 12.79 24.00 -23.73
C LYS A 441 11.88 25.07 -24.34
N GLY A 442 11.30 25.88 -23.48
CA GLY A 442 10.47 27.02 -23.85
C GLY A 442 9.06 26.69 -24.31
N LEU A 443 8.52 25.52 -23.97
CA LEU A 443 7.13 25.14 -24.23
C LEU A 443 6.12 26.14 -23.61
N PHE A 444 6.50 26.79 -22.52
CA PHE A 444 5.71 27.79 -21.81
C PHE A 444 6.19 29.22 -22.05
N TYR A 445 7.07 29.46 -23.05
CA TYR A 445 7.54 30.80 -23.31
C TYR A 445 6.39 31.78 -23.54
N ARG A 446 6.27 32.80 -22.66
CA ARG A 446 5.19 33.79 -22.67
C ARG A 446 3.78 33.17 -22.60
N ASP A 447 3.65 32.02 -21.95
CA ASP A 447 2.34 31.39 -21.74
C ASP A 447 1.46 32.25 -20.83
N GLY A 448 0.31 32.69 -21.34
CA GLY A 448 -0.57 33.61 -20.61
C GLY A 448 -1.22 33.01 -19.38
N GLN A 449 -1.52 31.70 -19.42
CA GLN A 449 -2.16 31.01 -18.30
C GLN A 449 -1.19 30.80 -17.16
N LEU A 450 0.04 30.37 -17.45
CA LEU A 450 1.09 30.20 -16.44
C LEU A 450 1.50 31.56 -15.85
N THR A 451 1.55 32.62 -16.68
CA THR A 451 1.74 33.98 -16.24
C THR A 451 0.65 34.41 -15.25
N GLN A 452 -0.61 34.09 -15.53
CA GLN A 452 -1.74 34.44 -14.65
C GLN A 452 -1.65 33.72 -13.29
N ILE A 453 -1.21 32.44 -13.25
CA ILE A 453 -0.99 31.73 -11.98
C ILE A 453 0.06 32.46 -11.14
N ARG A 454 1.21 32.78 -11.74
CA ARG A 454 2.28 33.52 -11.11
C ARG A 454 1.78 34.86 -10.53
N ASP A 455 1.08 35.62 -11.34
CA ASP A 455 0.62 36.97 -10.96
C ASP A 455 -0.45 36.91 -9.87
N ASN A 456 -1.33 35.93 -9.90
CA ASN A 456 -2.31 35.68 -8.84
C ASN A 456 -1.63 35.29 -7.51
N LEU A 457 -0.66 34.39 -7.53
CA LEU A 457 0.10 34.00 -6.33
C LEU A 457 0.78 35.23 -5.72
N ARG A 458 1.46 36.03 -6.53
CA ARG A 458 2.18 37.23 -6.07
C ARG A 458 1.24 38.30 -5.56
N SER A 459 0.16 38.59 -6.29
CA SER A 459 -0.81 39.62 -5.90
C SER A 459 -1.51 39.29 -4.58
N MET A 460 -1.93 38.04 -4.39
CA MET A 460 -2.61 37.63 -3.17
C MET A 460 -1.70 37.67 -1.96
N ILE A 461 -0.45 37.20 -2.10
CA ILE A 461 0.54 37.25 -1.00
C ILE A 461 0.92 38.68 -0.63
N GLY A 462 1.02 39.58 -1.62
CA GLY A 462 1.32 41.01 -1.39
C GLY A 462 0.13 41.82 -0.87
N SER A 463 -1.09 41.25 -0.86
CA SER A 463 -2.29 41.99 -0.49
C SER A 463 -2.48 42.12 1.02
N GLY A 464 -3.10 43.20 1.45
CA GLY A 464 -3.45 43.45 2.85
C GLY A 464 -4.74 42.74 3.29
N VAL A 465 -4.92 42.58 4.60
CA VAL A 465 -6.15 42.09 5.25
C VAL A 465 -6.65 43.18 6.21
N THR A 466 -7.81 43.71 5.92
CA THR A 466 -8.45 44.76 6.75
C THR A 466 -8.96 44.14 8.05
N GLY A 467 -8.77 44.83 9.17
CA GLY A 467 -9.27 44.42 10.50
C GLY A 467 -8.34 43.43 11.22
N THR A 468 -7.03 43.43 10.87
CA THR A 468 -5.97 42.73 11.61
C THR A 468 -4.91 43.74 12.05
N ALA A 469 -4.25 43.51 13.20
CA ALA A 469 -3.20 44.39 13.71
C ALA A 469 -1.98 44.49 12.79
N TYR A 470 -1.67 43.37 12.08
CA TYR A 470 -0.49 43.29 11.22
C TYR A 470 -0.74 43.75 9.77
N GLY A 471 -1.96 43.77 9.32
CA GLY A 471 -2.39 44.25 8.01
C GLY A 471 -1.91 43.44 6.81
N THR A 472 -0.67 42.95 6.79
CA THR A 472 -0.04 42.21 5.67
C THR A 472 0.88 41.12 6.20
N LEU A 473 1.28 40.16 5.33
CA LEU A 473 2.31 39.15 5.66
C LEU A 473 3.66 39.79 6.02
N SER A 474 3.99 40.97 5.46
CA SER A 474 5.19 41.71 5.82
C SER A 474 5.15 42.18 7.27
N GLY A 475 3.96 42.46 7.81
CA GLY A 475 3.78 42.81 9.23
C GLY A 475 4.24 41.71 10.16
N VAL A 476 4.07 40.44 9.76
CA VAL A 476 4.45 39.25 10.52
C VAL A 476 5.76 38.60 10.02
N GLY A 477 6.60 39.29 9.27
CA GLY A 477 7.93 38.79 8.89
C GLY A 477 8.01 37.98 7.60
N ILE A 478 6.94 37.89 6.79
CA ILE A 478 7.00 37.27 5.46
C ILE A 478 7.01 38.40 4.42
N THR A 479 8.17 38.70 3.85
CA THR A 479 8.36 39.82 2.94
C THR A 479 8.65 39.38 1.53
N THR A 480 8.23 40.19 0.55
CA THR A 480 8.61 39.96 -0.86
C THR A 480 9.99 40.57 -1.10
N GLY A 481 10.79 39.91 -1.90
CA GLY A 481 12.06 40.43 -2.40
C GLY A 481 11.90 41.62 -3.36
N GLN A 482 13.01 42.08 -3.90
CA GLN A 482 13.01 43.18 -4.87
C GLN A 482 12.34 42.79 -6.17
N TRP A 483 12.00 43.76 -7.04
CA TRP A 483 11.28 43.51 -8.29
C TRP A 483 12.02 42.53 -9.23
N ASN A 484 13.37 42.59 -9.24
CA ASN A 484 14.23 41.71 -10.03
C ASN A 484 14.29 40.27 -9.50
N GLU A 485 13.87 40.00 -8.26
CA GLU A 485 13.76 38.68 -7.66
C GLU A 485 12.42 38.00 -7.98
N LYS A 486 11.61 38.63 -8.83
CA LYS A 486 10.45 38.05 -9.52
C LYS A 486 9.41 37.41 -8.58
N GLY A 487 9.27 37.95 -7.37
CA GLY A 487 8.26 37.53 -6.40
C GLY A 487 8.74 36.51 -5.39
N LYS A 488 10.05 36.35 -5.21
CA LYS A 488 10.64 35.56 -4.14
C LYS A 488 10.24 36.10 -2.77
N LEU A 489 10.00 35.21 -1.83
CA LEU A 489 9.66 35.52 -0.44
C LEU A 489 10.86 35.31 0.48
N TYR A 490 10.93 36.10 1.52
CA TYR A 490 11.85 36.01 2.64
C TYR A 490 11.08 35.83 3.94
N PHE A 491 11.61 35.02 4.84
CA PHE A 491 10.99 34.75 6.13
C PHE A 491 11.91 35.15 7.27
N ASP A 492 11.42 36.10 8.08
CA ASP A 492 12.02 36.52 9.35
C ASP A 492 11.36 35.73 10.48
N GLU A 493 12.04 34.64 10.89
CA GLU A 493 11.57 33.71 11.91
C GLU A 493 11.36 34.39 13.26
N ALA A 494 12.28 35.31 13.65
CA ALA A 494 12.20 36.00 14.92
C ALA A 494 10.99 36.96 14.97
N LYS A 495 10.75 37.69 13.88
CA LYS A 495 9.59 38.59 13.76
C LYS A 495 8.27 37.82 13.75
N PHE A 496 8.23 36.67 13.10
CA PHE A 496 7.04 35.82 13.04
C PHE A 496 6.72 35.21 14.41
N THR A 497 7.73 34.66 15.10
CA THR A 497 7.58 34.14 16.46
C THR A 497 7.08 35.22 17.42
N LYS A 498 7.69 36.40 17.38
CA LYS A 498 7.25 37.53 18.20
C LYS A 498 5.79 37.94 17.91
N ALA A 499 5.39 37.95 16.64
CA ALA A 499 4.00 38.30 16.30
C ALA A 499 3.00 37.25 16.83
N LEU A 500 3.38 35.96 16.84
CA LEU A 500 2.57 34.87 17.42
C LEU A 500 2.48 34.96 18.95
N GLU A 501 3.53 35.45 19.61
CA GLU A 501 3.54 35.68 21.07
C GLU A 501 2.74 36.91 21.47
N ASP A 502 2.92 38.03 20.76
CA ASP A 502 2.30 39.31 21.07
C ASP A 502 0.78 39.31 20.79
N ASP A 503 0.35 38.83 19.62
CA ASP A 503 -1.06 38.80 19.20
C ASP A 503 -1.35 37.63 18.26
N PRO A 504 -1.49 36.41 18.79
CA PRO A 504 -1.75 35.22 18.00
C PRO A 504 -3.09 35.28 17.23
N GLU A 505 -4.09 35.96 17.75
CA GLU A 505 -5.41 36.06 17.12
C GLU A 505 -5.35 36.87 15.82
N SER A 506 -4.65 38.02 15.84
CA SER A 506 -4.43 38.82 14.63
C SER A 506 -3.58 38.07 13.59
N VAL A 507 -2.58 37.30 14.00
CA VAL A 507 -1.83 36.44 13.09
C VAL A 507 -2.76 35.37 12.47
N ILE A 508 -3.53 34.66 13.29
CA ILE A 508 -4.49 33.67 12.81
C ILE A 508 -5.50 34.32 11.85
N LYS A 509 -6.07 35.47 12.19
CA LYS A 509 -7.02 36.20 11.35
C LYS A 509 -6.40 36.63 10.01
N LEU A 510 -5.14 37.09 10.03
CA LEU A 510 -4.38 37.43 8.83
C LEU A 510 -4.25 36.27 7.85
N PHE A 511 -4.07 35.04 8.35
CA PHE A 511 -3.93 33.83 7.55
C PHE A 511 -5.28 33.24 7.17
N THR A 512 -6.18 33.03 8.14
CA THR A 512 -7.34 32.14 8.06
C THR A 512 -8.70 32.83 8.10
N GLY A 513 -8.75 34.16 8.23
CA GLY A 513 -10.01 34.89 8.39
C GLY A 513 -11.04 34.55 7.31
N ALA A 514 -12.27 34.21 7.72
CA ALA A 514 -13.34 33.84 6.79
C ALA A 514 -14.00 35.06 6.09
N GLY A 515 -13.72 36.25 6.59
CA GLY A 515 -14.33 37.49 6.22
C GLY A 515 -15.03 38.11 7.45
N ASP A 516 -15.05 39.44 7.54
CA ASP A 516 -15.57 40.20 8.69
C ASP A 516 -16.38 41.40 8.19
N GLU A 517 -17.70 41.27 8.27
CA GLU A 517 -18.59 42.32 7.78
C GLU A 517 -18.46 43.64 8.58
N SER A 518 -18.19 43.54 9.88
CA SER A 518 -17.97 44.75 10.72
C SER A 518 -16.70 45.50 10.30
N ALA A 519 -15.62 44.77 10.06
CA ALA A 519 -14.37 45.35 9.57
C ALA A 519 -14.52 45.93 8.14
N ALA A 520 -15.28 45.23 7.27
CA ALA A 520 -15.59 45.71 5.92
C ALA A 520 -16.41 47.00 5.95
N LYS A 521 -17.44 47.05 6.79
CA LYS A 521 -18.28 48.24 7.04
C LYS A 521 -17.41 49.40 7.53
N THR A 522 -16.63 49.20 8.56
CA THR A 522 -15.74 50.24 9.13
C THR A 522 -14.78 50.80 8.08
N ALA A 523 -14.19 49.93 7.26
CA ALA A 523 -13.27 50.36 6.19
C ALA A 523 -14.00 51.14 5.08
N TYR A 524 -15.22 50.77 4.73
CA TYR A 524 -16.03 51.46 3.75
C TYR A 524 -16.46 52.83 4.26
N GLU A 525 -17.03 52.89 5.48
CA GLU A 525 -17.50 54.14 6.11
C GLU A 525 -16.38 55.12 6.39
N LYS A 526 -15.18 54.64 6.70
CA LYS A 526 -13.99 55.50 6.83
C LYS A 526 -13.65 56.22 5.53
N LYS A 527 -13.95 55.63 4.39
CA LYS A 527 -13.66 56.21 3.07
C LYS A 527 -14.78 57.06 2.52
N TYR A 528 -16.04 56.67 2.75
CA TYR A 528 -17.20 57.25 2.11
C TYR A 528 -18.14 58.01 3.08
N GLY A 529 -17.83 57.99 4.37
CA GLY A 529 -18.59 58.67 5.43
C GLY A 529 -19.46 57.70 6.25
N GLU A 530 -19.85 58.14 7.45
CA GLU A 530 -20.70 57.38 8.37
C GLU A 530 -22.04 57.01 7.71
N ASN A 531 -22.54 55.83 8.06
CA ASN A 531 -23.79 55.23 7.51
C ASN A 531 -23.80 54.93 6.01
N SER A 532 -22.71 55.18 5.26
CA SER A 532 -22.65 54.88 3.82
C SER A 532 -22.76 53.37 3.51
N TRP A 533 -22.47 52.49 4.47
CA TRP A 533 -22.63 51.03 4.32
C TRP A 533 -24.06 50.57 4.06
N SER A 534 -25.05 51.35 4.55
CA SER A 534 -26.46 51.02 4.33
C SER A 534 -26.90 51.12 2.85
N SER A 535 -26.19 51.92 2.06
CA SER A 535 -26.44 52.16 0.64
C SER A 535 -25.33 51.62 -0.27
N VAL A 536 -24.42 50.82 0.27
CA VAL A 536 -23.32 50.23 -0.49
C VAL A 536 -23.83 49.29 -1.58
N SER A 537 -23.24 49.34 -2.77
CA SER A 537 -23.55 48.37 -3.84
C SER A 537 -23.13 46.96 -3.42
N GLU A 538 -23.84 45.92 -3.91
CA GLU A 538 -23.46 44.55 -3.60
C GLU A 538 -22.05 44.22 -4.09
N THR A 539 -21.63 44.79 -5.21
CA THR A 539 -20.27 44.61 -5.77
C THR A 539 -19.22 45.22 -4.82
N ASP A 540 -19.45 46.41 -4.29
CA ASP A 540 -18.53 47.04 -3.34
C ASP A 540 -18.55 46.29 -2.00
N ARG A 541 -19.74 45.86 -1.55
CA ARG A 541 -19.88 45.05 -0.33
C ARG A 541 -19.02 43.82 -0.40
N GLN A 542 -19.14 43.04 -1.49
CA GLN A 542 -18.35 41.83 -1.71
C GLN A 542 -16.83 42.12 -1.83
N SER A 543 -16.46 43.25 -2.47
CA SER A 543 -15.08 43.67 -2.57
C SER A 543 -14.46 43.99 -1.22
N TYR A 544 -15.17 44.80 -0.39
CA TYR A 544 -14.71 45.13 0.94
C TYR A 544 -14.68 43.91 1.87
N LEU A 545 -15.70 43.05 1.79
CA LEU A 545 -15.73 41.78 2.53
C LEU A 545 -14.56 40.85 2.11
N ALA A 546 -14.24 40.79 0.84
CA ALA A 546 -13.09 40.03 0.35
C ALA A 546 -11.76 40.55 0.92
N ASN A 547 -11.62 41.86 1.14
CA ASN A 547 -10.42 42.43 1.73
C ASN A 547 -10.25 42.13 3.23
N THR A 548 -11.29 41.64 3.90
CA THR A 548 -11.21 41.17 5.30
C THR A 548 -10.92 39.66 5.40
N LYS A 549 -11.00 38.93 4.29
CA LYS A 549 -10.62 37.51 4.26
C LYS A 549 -9.12 37.36 4.43
N GLY A 550 -8.72 36.37 5.20
CA GLY A 550 -7.34 35.97 5.37
C GLY A 550 -6.66 35.61 4.04
N ILE A 551 -5.37 35.83 3.96
CA ILE A 551 -4.59 35.70 2.74
C ILE A 551 -4.69 34.27 2.18
N PHE A 552 -4.60 33.27 3.03
CA PHE A 552 -4.67 31.87 2.59
C PHE A 552 -6.08 31.41 2.22
N ASN A 553 -7.13 32.03 2.76
CA ASN A 553 -8.49 31.80 2.28
C ASN A 553 -8.68 32.38 0.86
N ARG A 554 -8.15 33.55 0.59
CA ARG A 554 -8.19 34.13 -0.77
C ARG A 554 -7.36 33.34 -1.77
N LEU A 555 -6.14 32.92 -1.37
CA LEU A 555 -5.31 32.03 -2.20
C LEU A 555 -6.01 30.70 -2.49
N TYR A 556 -6.63 30.10 -1.46
CA TYR A 556 -7.38 28.88 -1.60
C TYR A 556 -8.53 29.03 -2.59
N ASP A 557 -9.37 30.04 -2.42
CA ASP A 557 -10.53 30.28 -3.30
C ASP A 557 -10.11 30.51 -4.77
N ASN A 558 -8.99 31.19 -4.98
CA ASN A 558 -8.46 31.49 -6.30
C ASN A 558 -7.81 30.26 -6.95
N LEU A 559 -6.90 29.61 -6.26
CA LEU A 559 -6.22 28.42 -6.77
C LEU A 559 -7.18 27.25 -6.96
N ASN A 560 -8.18 27.06 -6.09
CA ASN A 560 -9.17 26.03 -6.24
C ASN A 560 -9.98 26.19 -7.55
N LYS A 561 -10.24 27.42 -8.00
CA LYS A 561 -10.86 27.69 -9.31
C LYS A 561 -9.95 27.33 -10.49
N MET A 562 -8.64 27.41 -10.29
CA MET A 562 -7.64 27.16 -11.34
C MET A 562 -7.21 25.70 -11.42
N VAL A 563 -6.99 25.06 -10.27
CA VAL A 563 -6.36 23.73 -10.13
C VAL A 563 -7.37 22.67 -9.68
N GLY A 564 -8.51 23.09 -9.13
CA GLY A 564 -9.48 22.20 -8.50
C GLY A 564 -10.04 21.16 -9.46
N THR A 565 -9.81 19.91 -9.13
CA THR A 565 -10.51 18.76 -9.72
C THR A 565 -11.87 18.59 -9.07
N SER A 566 -12.80 19.50 -9.38
CA SER A 566 -14.20 19.29 -8.97
C SER A 566 -14.76 18.09 -9.73
N THR A 567 -15.05 17.01 -9.01
CA THR A 567 -15.71 15.80 -9.57
C THR A 567 -17.12 16.07 -10.08
N VAL A 568 -17.73 17.19 -9.72
CA VAL A 568 -19.08 17.59 -10.14
C VAL A 568 -19.08 18.36 -11.45
N ASN A 569 -18.04 19.14 -11.73
CA ASN A 569 -17.81 19.78 -13.01
C ASN A 569 -16.43 19.38 -13.51
N LYS A 570 -16.38 18.34 -14.35
CA LYS A 570 -15.18 17.93 -15.12
C LYS A 570 -14.77 18.95 -16.21
N SER A 571 -15.03 20.21 -15.99
CA SER A 571 -14.38 21.30 -16.64
C SER A 571 -13.07 21.48 -15.88
N TYR A 572 -12.01 20.98 -16.44
CA TYR A 572 -10.63 21.13 -15.99
C TYR A 572 -10.40 22.57 -15.52
N GLY A 573 -9.61 22.75 -14.47
CA GLY A 573 -9.28 24.06 -13.96
C GLY A 573 -8.99 25.03 -15.09
N SER A 574 -9.38 26.27 -14.95
CA SER A 574 -9.45 27.26 -16.05
C SER A 574 -8.17 27.42 -16.86
N PHE A 575 -7.04 26.86 -16.44
CA PHE A 575 -5.77 26.99 -17.14
C PHE A 575 -5.24 25.71 -17.83
N TYR A 576 -5.85 24.53 -17.60
CA TYR A 576 -5.50 23.31 -18.33
C TYR A 576 -6.77 22.61 -18.81
N ASN A 577 -7.02 22.64 -20.13
CA ASN A 577 -8.19 22.02 -20.75
C ASN A 577 -7.77 20.81 -21.59
N ASP A 578 -7.73 19.63 -20.96
CA ASP A 578 -7.35 18.36 -21.59
C ASP A 578 -8.28 18.00 -22.76
N LYS A 579 -9.59 18.30 -22.66
CA LYS A 579 -10.55 18.05 -23.75
C LYS A 579 -10.25 18.89 -24.99
N LEU A 580 -9.89 20.16 -24.79
CA LEU A 580 -9.55 21.05 -25.90
C LEU A 580 -8.26 20.57 -26.57
N ILE A 581 -7.24 20.25 -25.79
CA ILE A 581 -5.97 19.75 -26.32
C ILE A 581 -6.15 18.43 -27.04
N LYS A 582 -6.94 17.51 -26.45
CA LYS A 582 -7.27 16.23 -27.08
C LYS A 582 -7.97 16.44 -28.43
N LYS A 583 -8.95 17.32 -28.50
CA LYS A 583 -9.62 17.67 -29.75
C LYS A 583 -8.64 18.25 -30.77
N GLN A 584 -7.74 19.15 -30.35
CA GLN A 584 -6.72 19.72 -31.23
C GLN A 584 -5.78 18.63 -31.77
N LEU A 585 -5.40 17.65 -30.94
CA LEU A 585 -4.57 16.50 -31.37
C LEU A 585 -5.31 15.64 -32.41
N GLU A 586 -6.61 15.33 -32.15
CA GLU A 586 -7.46 14.60 -33.11
C GLU A 586 -7.62 15.34 -34.45
N ASP A 587 -7.77 16.66 -34.42
CA ASP A 587 -7.84 17.49 -35.65
C ASP A 587 -6.50 17.54 -36.38
N MET A 588 -5.35 17.54 -35.65
CA MET A 588 -4.02 17.45 -36.25
C MET A 588 -3.76 16.09 -36.88
N GLU A 589 -4.18 14.99 -36.23
CA GLU A 589 -4.08 13.64 -36.77
C GLU A 589 -4.81 13.51 -38.09
N LYS A 590 -6.08 13.92 -38.17
CA LYS A 590 -6.84 13.96 -39.43
C LYS A 590 -6.13 14.78 -40.50
N ARG A 591 -5.50 15.88 -40.11
CA ARG A 591 -4.76 16.73 -41.05
C ARG A 591 -3.50 16.06 -41.54
N ILE A 592 -2.81 15.29 -40.72
CA ILE A 592 -1.66 14.48 -41.10
C ILE A 592 -2.09 13.42 -42.12
N ASP A 593 -3.20 12.69 -41.83
CA ASP A 593 -3.76 11.70 -42.76
C ASP A 593 -4.09 12.28 -44.12
N GLU A 594 -4.77 13.44 -44.17
CA GLU A 594 -5.07 14.14 -45.43
C GLU A 594 -3.80 14.54 -46.21
N LEU A 595 -2.75 14.96 -45.50
CA LEU A 595 -1.49 15.32 -46.12
C LEU A 595 -0.71 14.10 -46.61
N GLN A 596 -0.77 12.99 -45.88
CA GLN A 596 -0.18 11.73 -46.27
C GLN A 596 -0.87 11.15 -47.52
N ASP A 597 -2.20 11.14 -47.55
CA ASP A 597 -2.96 10.71 -48.71
C ASP A 597 -2.58 11.52 -49.97
N ARG A 598 -2.45 12.83 -49.82
CA ARG A 598 -1.99 13.71 -50.93
C ARG A 598 -0.56 13.42 -51.37
N TYR A 599 0.31 13.10 -50.42
CA TYR A 599 1.68 12.67 -50.72
C TYR A 599 1.65 11.39 -51.55
N ASP A 600 0.94 10.35 -51.10
CA ASP A 600 0.87 9.05 -51.74
C ASP A 600 0.27 9.12 -53.15
N GLN A 601 -0.80 9.91 -53.30
CA GLN A 601 -1.42 10.18 -54.62
C GLN A 601 -0.45 10.86 -55.56
N LYS A 602 0.31 11.84 -55.07
CA LYS A 602 1.25 12.58 -55.89
C LYS A 602 2.47 11.75 -56.29
N GLU A 603 3.00 10.98 -55.34
CA GLU A 603 4.07 10.03 -55.56
C GLU A 603 3.67 9.00 -56.62
N THR A 604 2.50 8.38 -56.48
CA THR A 604 1.94 7.44 -57.47
C THR A 604 1.79 8.06 -58.85
N ALA A 605 1.32 9.31 -58.93
CA ALA A 605 1.18 10.01 -60.17
C ALA A 605 2.53 10.32 -60.86
N LEU A 606 3.58 10.62 -60.10
CA LEU A 606 4.93 10.83 -60.61
C LEU A 606 5.52 9.51 -61.14
N TYR A 607 5.41 8.42 -60.38
CA TYR A 607 5.88 7.11 -60.88
C TYR A 607 5.15 6.67 -62.13
N LYS A 608 3.83 6.88 -62.24
CA LYS A 608 3.09 6.62 -63.49
C LYS A 608 3.63 7.43 -64.66
N LYS A 609 3.98 8.71 -64.48
CA LYS A 609 4.57 9.55 -65.51
C LYS A 609 5.95 9.06 -65.94
N PHE A 610 6.82 8.73 -65.01
CA PHE A 610 8.13 8.19 -65.30
C PHE A 610 8.05 6.81 -65.98
N THR A 611 7.14 5.93 -65.56
CA THR A 611 6.91 4.64 -66.22
C THR A 611 6.45 4.84 -67.70
N ALA A 612 5.57 5.77 -67.92
CA ALA A 612 5.13 6.10 -69.30
C ALA A 612 6.28 6.66 -70.16
N MET A 613 7.14 7.52 -69.60
CA MET A 613 8.32 8.05 -70.23
C MET A 613 9.35 6.94 -70.54
N GLU A 614 9.65 6.05 -69.62
CA GLU A 614 10.51 4.90 -69.80
C GLU A 614 10.02 4.01 -70.97
N LYS A 615 8.70 3.73 -70.98
CA LYS A 615 8.09 2.95 -72.08
C LYS A 615 8.25 3.65 -73.43
N ALA A 616 8.05 4.96 -73.46
CA ALA A 616 8.24 5.74 -74.70
C ALA A 616 9.71 5.71 -75.14
N MET A 617 10.66 5.89 -74.21
CA MET A 617 12.10 5.84 -74.52
C MET A 617 12.53 4.42 -74.97
N SER A 618 12.03 3.36 -74.34
CA SER A 618 12.29 2.01 -74.82
C SER A 618 11.81 1.79 -76.25
N THR A 619 10.61 2.32 -76.58
CA THR A 619 10.04 2.21 -77.90
C THR A 619 10.91 3.01 -78.89
N MET A 620 11.34 4.22 -78.53
CA MET A 620 12.24 5.04 -79.36
C MET A 620 13.62 4.41 -79.60
N ASN A 621 14.21 3.82 -78.51
CA ASN A 621 15.49 3.09 -78.63
C ASN A 621 15.35 1.87 -79.55
N THR A 622 14.24 1.14 -79.48
CA THR A 622 13.96 0.03 -80.39
C THR A 622 13.82 0.51 -81.80
N GLN A 623 13.10 1.62 -82.04
CA GLN A 623 12.99 2.24 -83.39
C GLN A 623 14.33 2.76 -83.90
N SER A 624 15.12 3.39 -83.03
CA SER A 624 16.46 3.90 -83.42
C SER A 624 17.40 2.70 -83.72
N SER A 625 17.36 1.62 -82.94
CA SER A 625 18.16 0.44 -83.21
C SER A 625 17.73 -0.23 -84.57
N TRP A 626 16.43 -0.27 -84.82
CA TRP A 626 15.88 -0.79 -86.06
C TRP A 626 16.31 0.08 -87.24
N LEU A 627 16.24 1.43 -87.12
CA LEU A 627 16.67 2.36 -88.13
C LEU A 627 18.18 2.26 -88.37
N SER A 628 19.00 2.16 -87.33
CA SER A 628 20.44 1.95 -87.43
C SER A 628 20.80 0.62 -88.09
N ALA A 629 20.04 -0.43 -87.83
CA ALA A 629 20.21 -1.72 -88.53
C ALA A 629 19.83 -1.64 -90.00
N GLN A 630 18.83 -0.87 -90.35
CA GLN A 630 18.44 -0.63 -91.75
C GLN A 630 19.44 0.27 -92.50
N LEU A 631 19.98 1.32 -91.88
CA LEU A 631 20.94 2.25 -92.49
C LEU A 631 22.39 1.71 -92.53
N GLY A 632 22.72 0.74 -91.64
CA GLY A 632 24.04 0.09 -91.62
C GLY A 632 24.18 -1.12 -92.58
N SER A 633 23.14 -1.44 -93.31
CA SER A 633 23.12 -2.51 -94.34
C SER A 633 23.24 -1.98 -95.79
N TYR A 634 23.74 -0.78 -95.98
CA TYR A 634 24.18 -0.24 -97.32
C TYR A 634 25.66 -0.01 -97.34
#